data_dd4158b5b807e62f2ba33f7a129e28c1
#
_entry.id   dd4158b5b807e62f2ba33f7a129e28c1
#
_cell.length_a   1.000
_cell.length_b   1.000
_cell.length_c   1.000
_cell.angle_alpha   90.00
_cell.angle_beta   90.00
_cell.angle_gamma   90.00
#
_symmetry.space_group_name_H-M   'P 1'
#
loop_
_entity.id
_entity.type
_entity.pdbx_description
1 polymer ?
#
loop_
_entity_poly.entity_id
_entity_poly.type
_entity_poly.pdbx_seq_one_letter_code
_entity_poly.pdbx_strand_id
1 'polypeptide(L)'
;MAATNNPLEGTSTATDPTVSSQTYTIAGILVTVHGLSELPPSASSVACLWLLHPRLQTKETMAPIAAQVISAWNARIHANKAGKRPKGLIAVAFDQRNHGSRQVDKLHNEAWRQGNPRHAQDMFSCYHGTATDTSHLMNHLESYIFNTRTSPSITTHLALGISLGGHATWHCLLSEPCITAGVVGIGCPDYTRLMTDRARLSKRETYTSTQIPGAAFLGSPDFPQALQDAIAQYDPAGLLLPGYFNPTGTDASPDLERFKMLVRERLHGKKILNLSGKDDKLVPYAAGEPFYTILKKALDEDKTLEVGWEDVLFEGVGHAFPKEMADKATDWICDVLVAEDEAKPFVASKM
;
A
#
# COMPACT_ATOMS: atom_id res chain seq x y z
N MET A 1 -22.19 12.79 -0.70
CA MET A 1 -21.87 12.22 0.63
C MET A 1 -20.44 12.55 0.92
N ALA A 2 -20.14 13.09 2.07
CA ALA A 2 -18.81 13.51 2.45
C ALA A 2 -17.92 12.27 2.59
N ALA A 3 -16.86 12.21 1.81
CA ALA A 3 -15.85 11.15 1.86
C ALA A 3 -14.83 11.43 2.98
N THR A 4 -15.28 11.72 4.17
CA THR A 4 -14.44 12.17 5.28
C THR A 4 -14.43 11.23 6.46
N ASN A 5 -15.10 10.07 6.37
CA ASN A 5 -15.02 9.10 7.44
C ASN A 5 -13.67 8.40 7.40
N ASN A 6 -13.03 8.29 8.55
CA ASN A 6 -11.83 7.48 8.73
C ASN A 6 -12.16 6.02 8.36
N PRO A 7 -11.52 5.41 7.34
CA PRO A 7 -11.80 4.02 6.98
C PRO A 7 -11.51 3.02 8.11
N LEU A 8 -10.75 3.44 9.11
CA LEU A 8 -10.41 2.66 10.30
C LEU A 8 -11.37 2.90 11.47
N GLU A 9 -12.46 3.64 11.26
CA GLU A 9 -13.47 3.83 12.30
C GLU A 9 -14.15 2.50 12.62
N GLY A 10 -14.10 2.09 13.89
CA GLY A 10 -14.65 0.80 14.33
C GLY A 10 -13.76 -0.41 14.09
N THR A 11 -12.57 -0.25 13.52
CA THR A 11 -11.60 -1.36 13.35
C THR A 11 -11.08 -1.86 14.69
N SER A 12 -10.95 -0.98 15.67
CA SER A 12 -10.41 -1.26 17.00
C SER A 12 -11.37 -0.83 18.12
N THR A 13 -11.19 -1.41 19.28
CA THR A 13 -11.95 -1.12 20.52
C THR A 13 -11.04 -0.65 21.64
N ALA A 14 -11.61 -0.08 22.70
CA ALA A 14 -10.82 0.36 23.88
C ALA A 14 -10.13 -0.79 24.63
N THR A 15 -10.51 -2.05 24.36
CA THR A 15 -9.94 -3.25 24.97
C THR A 15 -8.85 -3.90 24.14
N ASP A 16 -8.54 -3.36 22.97
CA ASP A 16 -7.50 -3.90 22.10
C ASP A 16 -6.10 -3.69 22.72
N PRO A 17 -5.12 -4.55 22.38
CA PRO A 17 -3.78 -4.44 22.92
C PRO A 17 -3.14 -3.10 22.57
N THR A 18 -2.24 -2.65 23.43
CA THR A 18 -1.36 -1.50 23.18
C THR A 18 0.08 -1.97 23.17
N VAL A 19 0.93 -1.30 22.40
CA VAL A 19 2.37 -1.55 22.34
C VAL A 19 3.14 -0.26 22.55
N SER A 20 4.41 -0.37 22.90
CA SER A 20 5.31 0.78 23.04
C SER A 20 5.38 1.56 21.73
N SER A 21 5.58 2.87 21.84
CA SER A 21 5.80 3.72 20.66
C SER A 21 6.84 4.79 20.97
N GLN A 22 7.71 5.07 19.99
CA GLN A 22 8.71 6.12 20.08
C GLN A 22 8.81 6.85 18.75
N THR A 23 8.86 8.19 18.80
CA THR A 23 8.96 9.02 17.59
C THR A 23 10.39 9.53 17.41
N TYR A 24 10.90 9.40 16.20
CA TYR A 24 12.20 9.89 15.76
C TYR A 24 12.01 10.93 14.66
N THR A 25 12.93 11.88 14.58
CA THR A 25 13.00 12.80 13.43
C THR A 25 14.09 12.33 12.48
N ILE A 26 13.69 11.83 11.31
CA ILE A 26 14.61 11.34 10.28
C ILE A 26 14.44 12.20 9.03
N ALA A 27 15.47 12.92 8.63
CA ALA A 27 15.46 13.81 7.48
C ALA A 27 14.26 14.79 7.47
N GLY A 28 13.85 15.30 8.64
CA GLY A 28 12.70 16.20 8.79
C GLY A 28 11.33 15.51 8.80
N ILE A 29 11.28 14.19 8.75
CA ILE A 29 10.05 13.39 8.85
C ILE A 29 9.91 12.84 10.27
N LEU A 30 8.75 13.06 10.90
CA LEU A 30 8.41 12.43 12.18
C LEU A 30 7.98 10.99 11.94
N VAL A 31 8.82 10.06 12.38
CA VAL A 31 8.64 8.62 12.20
C VAL A 31 8.33 7.99 13.55
N THR A 32 7.16 7.39 13.71
CA THR A 32 6.77 6.67 14.92
C THR A 32 7.02 5.18 14.74
N VAL A 33 7.87 4.63 15.62
CA VAL A 33 8.21 3.20 15.68
C VAL A 33 7.43 2.58 16.83
N HIS A 34 6.68 1.53 16.53
CA HIS A 34 5.89 0.76 17.48
C HIS A 34 6.55 -0.58 17.76
N GLY A 35 6.50 -1.06 19.00
CA GLY A 35 6.90 -2.41 19.37
C GLY A 35 8.37 -2.60 19.74
N LEU A 36 9.14 -1.53 19.95
CA LEU A 36 10.55 -1.65 20.34
C LEU A 36 10.75 -2.36 21.68
N SER A 37 9.89 -2.07 22.68
CA SER A 37 9.95 -2.69 23.99
C SER A 37 9.42 -4.13 24.02
N GLU A 38 8.63 -4.49 23.03
CA GLU A 38 8.03 -5.82 22.86
C GLU A 38 8.91 -6.78 22.04
N LEU A 39 10.07 -6.32 21.57
CA LEU A 39 11.02 -7.19 20.88
C LEU A 39 11.53 -8.28 21.83
N PRO A 40 11.55 -9.56 21.39
CA PRO A 40 12.15 -10.63 22.18
C PRO A 40 13.63 -10.30 22.50
N PRO A 41 14.08 -10.44 23.76
CA PRO A 41 15.48 -10.16 24.12
C PRO A 41 16.52 -10.97 23.34
N SER A 42 16.12 -12.12 22.81
CA SER A 42 16.95 -13.00 21.98
C SER A 42 16.90 -12.70 20.49
N ALA A 43 16.09 -11.75 20.06
CA ALA A 43 15.96 -11.43 18.64
C ALA A 43 17.26 -10.81 18.11
N SER A 44 17.91 -11.49 17.18
CA SER A 44 19.08 -10.97 16.44
C SER A 44 18.68 -10.32 15.09
N SER A 45 17.47 -10.57 14.63
CA SER A 45 16.90 -10.03 13.41
C SER A 45 15.47 -9.53 13.63
N VAL A 46 15.08 -8.49 12.92
CA VAL A 46 13.79 -7.81 13.05
C VAL A 46 13.14 -7.66 11.68
N ALA A 47 11.85 -7.92 11.61
CA ALA A 47 11.00 -7.51 10.51
C ALA A 47 10.43 -6.11 10.80
N CYS A 48 10.38 -5.27 9.79
CA CYS A 48 9.84 -3.91 9.85
C CYS A 48 8.60 -3.82 8.96
N LEU A 49 7.45 -3.57 9.57
CA LEU A 49 6.18 -3.35 8.87
C LEU A 49 5.93 -1.86 8.70
N TRP A 50 5.95 -1.37 7.45
CA TRP A 50 5.62 0.01 7.11
C TRP A 50 4.11 0.18 7.03
N LEU A 51 3.57 1.10 7.84
CA LEU A 51 2.13 1.38 7.95
C LEU A 51 1.80 2.71 7.30
N LEU A 52 1.05 2.66 6.19
CA LEU A 52 0.72 3.81 5.36
C LEU A 52 -0.76 4.18 5.53
N HIS A 53 -1.02 5.34 6.14
CA HIS A 53 -2.35 5.77 6.59
C HIS A 53 -3.29 6.18 5.42
N PRO A 54 -4.63 6.21 5.64
CA PRO A 54 -5.59 6.72 4.69
C PRO A 54 -5.47 8.23 4.44
N ARG A 55 -6.07 8.71 3.34
CA ARG A 55 -6.20 10.14 3.05
C ARG A 55 -6.98 10.86 4.17
N LEU A 56 -6.60 12.10 4.46
CA LEU A 56 -7.16 12.95 5.53
C LEU A 56 -6.93 12.43 6.95
N GLN A 57 -6.13 11.38 7.11
CA GLN A 57 -5.73 10.84 8.39
C GLN A 57 -4.26 11.17 8.68
N THR A 58 -3.74 10.67 9.78
CA THR A 58 -2.36 10.83 10.21
C THR A 58 -1.74 9.49 10.60
N LYS A 59 -0.44 9.45 10.84
CA LYS A 59 0.27 8.24 11.25
C LYS A 59 -0.29 7.61 12.53
N GLU A 60 -0.87 8.42 13.43
CA GLU A 60 -1.47 7.94 14.68
C GLU A 60 -2.66 7.00 14.45
N THR A 61 -3.38 7.17 13.34
CA THR A 61 -4.51 6.30 12.96
C THR A 61 -4.08 4.86 12.73
N MET A 62 -2.78 4.62 12.47
CA MET A 62 -2.24 3.27 12.24
C MET A 62 -1.79 2.56 13.53
N ALA A 63 -1.80 3.25 14.68
CA ALA A 63 -1.35 2.66 15.95
C ALA A 63 -2.14 1.41 16.38
N PRO A 64 -3.48 1.33 16.23
CA PRO A 64 -4.22 0.10 16.53
C PRO A 64 -3.81 -1.08 15.65
N ILE A 65 -3.58 -0.86 14.36
CA ILE A 65 -3.10 -1.91 13.45
C ILE A 65 -1.69 -2.38 13.85
N ALA A 66 -0.80 -1.44 14.20
CA ALA A 66 0.53 -1.78 14.72
C ALA A 66 0.44 -2.69 15.95
N ALA A 67 -0.38 -2.28 16.92
CA ALA A 67 -0.56 -3.03 18.16
C ALA A 67 -1.14 -4.43 17.93
N GLN A 68 -2.15 -4.54 17.06
CA GLN A 68 -2.77 -5.81 16.73
C GLN A 68 -1.76 -6.78 16.09
N VAL A 69 -1.02 -6.35 15.06
CA VAL A 69 -0.08 -7.21 14.33
C VAL A 69 1.09 -7.62 15.23
N ILE A 70 1.69 -6.68 16.00
CA ILE A 70 2.80 -6.97 16.91
C ILE A 70 2.37 -7.93 18.01
N SER A 71 1.19 -7.70 18.62
CA SER A 71 0.68 -8.57 19.68
C SER A 71 0.38 -9.98 19.18
N ALA A 72 -0.23 -10.11 18.00
CA ALA A 72 -0.51 -11.41 17.37
C ALA A 72 0.79 -12.16 17.06
N TRP A 73 1.79 -11.47 16.51
CA TRP A 73 3.09 -12.08 16.22
C TRP A 73 3.81 -12.56 17.51
N ASN A 74 3.86 -11.72 18.53
CA ASN A 74 4.47 -12.08 19.81
C ASN A 74 3.73 -13.26 20.49
N ALA A 75 2.40 -13.31 20.37
CA ALA A 75 1.63 -14.46 20.83
C ALA A 75 2.02 -15.76 20.09
N ARG A 76 2.27 -15.71 18.77
CA ARG A 76 2.78 -16.86 18.01
C ARG A 76 4.19 -17.27 18.46
N ILE A 77 5.07 -16.32 18.76
CA ILE A 77 6.41 -16.60 19.31
C ILE A 77 6.29 -17.32 20.64
N HIS A 78 5.51 -16.79 21.58
CA HIS A 78 5.31 -17.41 22.91
C HIS A 78 4.68 -18.80 22.83
N ALA A 79 3.82 -19.04 21.85
CA ALA A 79 3.20 -20.33 21.62
C ALA A 79 4.09 -21.32 20.83
N ASN A 80 5.34 -20.97 20.50
CA ASN A 80 6.25 -21.71 19.63
C ASN A 80 5.65 -22.03 18.23
N LYS A 81 4.86 -21.09 17.69
CA LYS A 81 4.21 -21.17 16.36
C LYS A 81 4.77 -20.20 15.33
N ALA A 82 5.90 -19.57 15.63
CA ALA A 82 6.52 -18.52 14.80
C ALA A 82 7.76 -19.01 14.02
N GLY A 83 7.96 -20.32 13.87
CA GLY A 83 9.12 -20.90 13.23
C GLY A 83 10.25 -21.25 14.21
N LYS A 84 11.43 -21.60 13.68
CA LYS A 84 12.57 -22.05 14.48
C LYS A 84 13.43 -20.90 15.02
N ARG A 85 13.53 -19.81 14.28
CA ARG A 85 14.30 -18.61 14.62
C ARG A 85 13.49 -17.37 14.31
N PRO A 86 12.39 -17.13 15.07
CA PRO A 86 11.49 -16.05 14.74
C PRO A 86 12.18 -14.68 14.85
N LYS A 87 11.96 -13.84 13.86
CA LYS A 87 12.37 -12.45 13.89
C LYS A 87 11.54 -11.70 14.91
N GLY A 88 12.11 -10.64 15.53
CA GLY A 88 11.29 -9.62 16.19
C GLY A 88 10.45 -8.87 15.15
N LEU A 89 9.39 -8.21 15.58
CA LEU A 89 8.55 -7.38 14.71
C LEU A 89 8.39 -5.99 15.30
N ILE A 90 8.66 -4.99 14.47
CA ILE A 90 8.31 -3.58 14.71
C ILE A 90 7.37 -3.09 13.61
N ALA A 91 6.56 -2.08 13.92
CA ALA A 91 5.78 -1.39 12.92
C ALA A 91 6.14 0.10 12.90
N VAL A 92 6.16 0.70 11.71
CA VAL A 92 6.65 2.05 11.51
C VAL A 92 5.61 2.85 10.72
N ALA A 93 5.21 3.99 11.27
CA ALA A 93 4.27 4.91 10.63
C ALA A 93 4.86 6.33 10.56
N PHE A 94 4.56 7.03 9.48
CA PHE A 94 4.88 8.45 9.29
C PHE A 94 3.76 9.14 8.53
N ASP A 95 3.66 10.46 8.66
CA ASP A 95 2.65 11.22 7.93
C ASP A 95 2.99 11.28 6.44
N GLN A 96 2.03 10.92 5.59
CA GLN A 96 2.15 11.08 4.14
C GLN A 96 2.34 12.56 3.80
N ARG A 97 2.84 12.84 2.60
CA ARG A 97 3.02 14.22 2.12
C ARG A 97 1.70 14.97 2.20
N ASN A 98 1.75 16.21 2.64
CA ASN A 98 0.61 17.11 2.89
C ASN A 98 -0.42 16.58 3.93
N HIS A 99 -0.04 15.64 4.80
CA HIS A 99 -0.90 15.14 5.89
C HIS A 99 -0.22 15.31 7.26
N GLY A 100 -1.01 15.34 8.32
CA GLY A 100 -0.56 15.38 9.70
C GLY A 100 0.48 16.47 9.96
N SER A 101 1.63 16.13 10.50
CA SER A 101 2.76 17.05 10.77
C SER A 101 3.39 17.68 9.51
N ARG A 102 3.06 17.15 8.32
CA ARG A 102 3.58 17.61 7.03
C ARG A 102 2.53 18.38 6.21
N GLN A 103 1.39 18.72 6.81
CA GLN A 103 0.30 19.40 6.12
C GLN A 103 0.66 20.86 5.81
N VAL A 104 0.62 21.23 4.52
CA VAL A 104 0.85 22.57 4.01
C VAL A 104 -0.46 23.23 3.59
N ASP A 105 -1.28 22.52 2.81
CA ASP A 105 -2.55 23.02 2.30
C ASP A 105 -3.63 21.93 2.31
N LYS A 106 -4.67 22.16 3.13
CA LYS A 106 -5.80 21.21 3.29
C LYS A 106 -6.55 20.95 1.99
N LEU A 107 -6.72 22.01 1.16
CA LEU A 107 -7.49 21.88 -0.08
C LEU A 107 -6.88 20.84 -1.03
N HIS A 108 -5.56 20.73 -1.07
CA HIS A 108 -4.85 19.77 -1.91
C HIS A 108 -5.02 18.31 -1.48
N ASN A 109 -5.61 18.04 -0.32
CA ASN A 109 -6.03 16.70 0.10
C ASN A 109 -7.49 16.39 -0.26
N GLU A 110 -8.23 17.38 -0.76
CA GLU A 110 -9.66 17.22 -1.05
C GLU A 110 -9.90 16.69 -2.48
N ALA A 111 -11.13 16.20 -2.74
CA ALA A 111 -11.53 15.79 -4.07
C ALA A 111 -12.07 16.97 -4.90
N TRP A 112 -12.31 16.76 -6.19
CA TRP A 112 -12.90 17.77 -7.08
C TRP A 112 -14.23 18.34 -6.54
N ARG A 113 -15.07 17.49 -5.93
CA ARG A 113 -16.37 17.92 -5.37
C ARG A 113 -16.25 18.84 -4.15
N GLN A 114 -15.10 18.80 -3.48
CA GLN A 114 -14.76 19.66 -2.34
C GLN A 114 -13.92 20.89 -2.78
N GLY A 115 -13.79 21.10 -4.08
CA GLY A 115 -13.17 22.31 -4.62
C GLY A 115 -11.69 22.20 -5.00
N ASN A 116 -11.05 21.04 -4.87
CA ASN A 116 -9.67 20.88 -5.33
C ASN A 116 -9.62 20.68 -6.86
N PRO A 117 -9.19 21.66 -7.66
CA PRO A 117 -9.14 21.54 -9.12
C PRO A 117 -8.06 20.56 -9.60
N ARG A 118 -7.05 20.26 -8.75
CA ARG A 118 -5.90 19.41 -9.07
C ARG A 118 -5.95 18.04 -8.37
N HIS A 119 -7.14 17.59 -8.02
CA HIS A 119 -7.32 16.34 -7.26
C HIS A 119 -6.52 15.16 -7.81
N ALA A 120 -6.47 14.97 -9.13
CA ALA A 120 -5.74 13.86 -9.73
C ALA A 120 -4.22 14.00 -9.53
N GLN A 121 -3.67 15.19 -9.79
CA GLN A 121 -2.25 15.46 -9.64
C GLN A 121 -1.81 15.33 -8.17
N ASP A 122 -2.58 15.93 -7.25
CA ASP A 122 -2.26 15.97 -5.83
C ASP A 122 -2.33 14.59 -5.19
N MET A 123 -3.35 13.80 -5.52
CA MET A 123 -3.48 12.46 -4.98
C MET A 123 -2.36 11.55 -5.48
N PHE A 124 -2.05 11.57 -6.80
CA PHE A 124 -0.97 10.75 -7.34
C PHE A 124 0.38 11.11 -6.75
N SER A 125 0.73 12.41 -6.74
CA SER A 125 2.02 12.86 -6.22
C SER A 125 2.17 12.60 -4.72
N CYS A 126 1.08 12.63 -3.95
CA CYS A 126 1.08 12.33 -2.54
C CYS A 126 1.48 10.88 -2.26
N TYR A 127 0.77 9.89 -2.81
CA TYR A 127 1.05 8.50 -2.49
C TYR A 127 2.32 7.97 -3.20
N HIS A 128 2.66 8.45 -4.40
CA HIS A 128 3.95 8.17 -5.01
C HIS A 128 5.09 8.71 -4.16
N GLY A 129 4.94 9.96 -3.68
CA GLY A 129 5.90 10.56 -2.75
C GLY A 129 6.02 9.80 -1.43
N THR A 130 4.93 9.19 -0.95
CA THR A 130 4.95 8.33 0.25
C THR A 130 5.77 7.08 0.03
N ALA A 131 5.66 6.42 -1.13
CA ALA A 131 6.52 5.28 -1.47
C ALA A 131 8.01 5.68 -1.54
N THR A 132 8.32 6.85 -2.13
CA THR A 132 9.68 7.41 -2.16
C THR A 132 10.23 7.68 -0.75
N ASP A 133 9.39 8.27 0.12
CA ASP A 133 9.78 8.54 1.51
C ASP A 133 9.97 7.23 2.29
N THR A 134 9.17 6.19 2.02
CA THR A 134 9.34 4.85 2.62
C THR A 134 10.71 4.27 2.25
N SER A 135 11.08 4.26 0.97
CA SER A 135 12.39 3.78 0.51
C SER A 135 13.54 4.58 1.13
N HIS A 136 13.39 5.91 1.23
CA HIS A 136 14.37 6.76 1.90
C HIS A 136 14.51 6.40 3.38
N LEU A 137 13.42 6.28 4.11
CA LEU A 137 13.42 5.99 5.54
C LEU A 137 13.97 4.58 5.83
N MET A 138 13.74 3.59 4.97
CA MET A 138 14.30 2.24 5.10
C MET A 138 15.83 2.25 5.19
N ASN A 139 16.49 3.14 4.45
CA ASN A 139 17.95 3.24 4.44
C ASN A 139 18.54 3.85 5.72
N HIS A 140 17.73 4.53 6.52
CA HIS A 140 18.22 5.31 7.66
C HIS A 140 17.68 4.84 9.02
N LEU A 141 16.48 4.25 9.06
CA LEU A 141 15.76 3.91 10.28
C LEU A 141 16.61 3.11 11.29
N GLU A 142 17.29 2.07 10.82
CA GLU A 142 18.07 1.18 11.66
C GLU A 142 19.11 1.96 12.49
N SER A 143 19.75 2.95 11.91
CA SER A 143 20.77 3.77 12.60
C SER A 143 20.22 4.63 13.74
N TYR A 144 18.91 4.88 13.75
CA TYR A 144 18.26 5.65 14.82
C TYR A 144 17.75 4.76 15.96
N ILE A 145 17.34 3.52 15.65
CA ILE A 145 16.70 2.62 16.63
C ILE A 145 17.66 1.55 17.18
N PHE A 146 18.66 1.13 16.40
CA PHE A 146 19.61 0.07 16.71
C PHE A 146 21.04 0.60 16.61
N ASN A 147 21.49 1.26 17.67
CA ASN A 147 22.73 2.05 17.67
C ASN A 147 23.90 1.40 18.42
N THR A 148 23.78 0.13 18.84
CA THR A 148 24.86 -0.61 19.50
C THR A 148 25.27 -1.83 18.69
N ARG A 149 26.49 -2.35 18.95
CA ARG A 149 27.00 -3.54 18.25
C ARG A 149 26.22 -4.83 18.57
N THR A 150 25.49 -4.84 19.66
CA THR A 150 24.66 -5.97 20.13
C THR A 150 23.19 -5.81 19.76
N SER A 151 22.82 -4.69 19.15
CA SER A 151 21.44 -4.48 18.67
C SER A 151 21.11 -5.44 17.51
N PRO A 152 19.85 -5.84 17.37
CA PRO A 152 19.41 -6.61 16.21
C PRO A 152 19.51 -5.76 14.93
N SER A 153 19.42 -6.41 13.79
CA SER A 153 19.33 -5.72 12.47
C SER A 153 17.97 -5.93 11.83
N ILE A 154 17.53 -4.96 11.03
CA ILE A 154 16.32 -5.11 10.20
C ILE A 154 16.69 -5.94 8.97
N THR A 155 16.11 -7.13 8.85
CA THR A 155 16.41 -8.07 7.75
C THR A 155 15.25 -8.30 6.80
N THR A 156 14.07 -7.78 7.11
CA THR A 156 12.82 -7.96 6.34
C THR A 156 12.02 -6.68 6.39
N HIS A 157 11.50 -6.26 5.26
CA HIS A 157 10.57 -5.14 5.16
C HIS A 157 9.26 -5.60 4.53
N LEU A 158 8.17 -5.21 5.19
CA LEU A 158 6.79 -5.44 4.77
C LEU A 158 6.07 -4.10 4.69
N ALA A 159 5.01 -3.99 3.92
CA ALA A 159 4.17 -2.81 3.89
C ALA A 159 2.69 -3.16 4.10
N LEU A 160 1.96 -2.33 4.82
CA LEU A 160 0.51 -2.36 4.90
C LEU A 160 -0.01 -0.94 4.74
N GLY A 161 -0.82 -0.71 3.74
CA GLY A 161 -1.43 0.59 3.50
C GLY A 161 -2.93 0.49 3.29
N ILE A 162 -3.63 1.54 3.68
CA ILE A 162 -5.09 1.59 3.64
C ILE A 162 -5.53 2.79 2.81
N SER A 163 -6.41 2.58 1.81
CA SER A 163 -6.92 3.61 0.92
C SER A 163 -5.78 4.34 0.20
N LEU A 164 -5.52 5.62 0.46
CA LEU A 164 -4.36 6.35 -0.07
C LEU A 164 -3.05 5.59 0.22
N GLY A 165 -2.90 5.04 1.44
CA GLY A 165 -1.79 4.18 1.81
C GLY A 165 -1.76 2.87 1.03
N GLY A 166 -2.92 2.32 0.65
CA GLY A 166 -3.02 1.14 -0.21
C GLY A 166 -2.48 1.39 -1.62
N HIS A 167 -2.76 2.55 -2.20
CA HIS A 167 -2.11 2.97 -3.47
C HIS A 167 -0.59 3.09 -3.28
N ALA A 168 -0.14 3.70 -2.17
CA ALA A 168 1.29 3.81 -1.87
C ALA A 168 1.96 2.44 -1.70
N THR A 169 1.27 1.46 -1.11
CA THR A 169 1.78 0.08 -0.95
C THR A 169 2.04 -0.58 -2.30
N TRP A 170 1.18 -0.39 -3.30
CA TRP A 170 1.44 -0.85 -4.67
C TRP A 170 2.74 -0.25 -5.23
N HIS A 171 2.94 1.06 -5.03
CA HIS A 171 4.18 1.72 -5.48
C HIS A 171 5.41 1.21 -4.74
N CYS A 172 5.31 0.98 -3.42
CA CYS A 172 6.39 0.36 -2.63
C CYS A 172 6.75 -1.03 -3.17
N LEU A 173 5.75 -1.87 -3.45
CA LEU A 173 5.97 -3.22 -3.99
C LEU A 173 6.69 -3.21 -5.34
N LEU A 174 6.37 -2.25 -6.21
CA LEU A 174 6.97 -2.15 -7.54
C LEU A 174 8.36 -1.50 -7.55
N SER A 175 8.60 -0.53 -6.67
CA SER A 175 9.81 0.30 -6.71
C SER A 175 10.88 -0.13 -5.70
N GLU A 176 10.51 -0.83 -4.61
CA GLU A 176 11.43 -1.15 -3.53
C GLU A 176 11.70 -2.67 -3.47
N PRO A 177 12.90 -3.11 -3.92
CA PRO A 177 13.24 -4.54 -3.92
C PRO A 177 13.24 -5.18 -2.53
N CYS A 178 13.58 -4.42 -1.48
CA CYS A 178 13.68 -4.92 -0.11
C CYS A 178 12.31 -5.16 0.54
N ILE A 179 11.22 -4.64 -0.01
CA ILE A 179 9.87 -4.95 0.47
C ILE A 179 9.44 -6.28 -0.15
N THR A 180 9.41 -7.33 0.68
CA THR A 180 9.14 -8.71 0.26
C THR A 180 7.65 -9.05 0.26
N ALA A 181 6.84 -8.33 1.04
CA ALA A 181 5.40 -8.55 1.07
C ALA A 181 4.60 -7.28 1.37
N GLY A 182 3.38 -7.22 0.85
CA GLY A 182 2.51 -6.06 1.05
C GLY A 182 1.03 -6.41 1.18
N VAL A 183 0.35 -5.70 2.09
CA VAL A 183 -1.10 -5.71 2.22
C VAL A 183 -1.66 -4.42 1.65
N VAL A 184 -2.45 -4.54 0.60
CA VAL A 184 -3.17 -3.45 -0.04
C VAL A 184 -4.60 -3.44 0.49
N GLY A 185 -4.87 -2.58 1.46
CA GLY A 185 -6.22 -2.38 1.99
C GLY A 185 -6.97 -1.31 1.20
N ILE A 186 -8.07 -1.67 0.54
CA ILE A 186 -8.96 -0.77 -0.22
C ILE A 186 -8.18 0.22 -1.13
N GLY A 187 -7.11 -0.27 -1.76
CA GLY A 187 -6.30 0.44 -2.74
C GLY A 187 -6.65 0.02 -4.17
N CYS A 188 -6.14 0.75 -5.17
CA CYS A 188 -6.37 0.42 -6.58
C CYS A 188 -5.03 0.45 -7.34
N PRO A 189 -4.74 -0.54 -8.20
CA PRO A 189 -3.54 -0.58 -9.02
C PRO A 189 -3.67 0.18 -10.36
N ASP A 190 -4.87 0.68 -10.71
CA ASP A 190 -5.15 1.39 -11.96
C ASP A 190 -5.66 2.79 -11.68
N TYR A 191 -4.73 3.72 -11.57
CA TYR A 191 -5.05 5.11 -11.25
C TYR A 191 -5.80 5.81 -12.37
N THR A 192 -5.48 5.53 -13.61
CA THR A 192 -6.14 6.17 -14.77
C THR A 192 -7.61 5.79 -14.81
N ARG A 193 -7.94 4.51 -14.67
CA ARG A 193 -9.31 4.00 -14.61
C ARG A 193 -10.08 4.57 -13.43
N LEU A 194 -9.48 4.53 -12.24
CA LEU A 194 -10.06 5.08 -11.01
C LEU A 194 -10.42 6.55 -11.15
N MET A 195 -9.51 7.37 -11.69
CA MET A 195 -9.74 8.81 -11.83
C MET A 195 -10.70 9.15 -12.98
N THR A 196 -10.73 8.36 -14.01
CA THR A 196 -11.73 8.49 -15.08
C THR A 196 -13.15 8.27 -14.53
N ASP A 197 -13.35 7.24 -13.71
CA ASP A 197 -14.64 7.01 -13.05
C ASP A 197 -14.99 8.14 -12.06
N ARG A 198 -14.02 8.61 -11.27
CA ARG A 198 -14.22 9.78 -10.39
C ARG A 198 -14.58 11.06 -11.15
N ALA A 199 -13.99 11.29 -12.32
CA ALA A 199 -14.35 12.43 -13.18
C ALA A 199 -15.80 12.32 -13.66
N ARG A 200 -16.22 11.13 -14.10
CA ARG A 200 -17.60 10.81 -14.45
C ARG A 200 -18.56 11.09 -13.29
N LEU A 201 -18.29 10.52 -12.12
CA LEU A 201 -19.12 10.67 -10.91
C LEU A 201 -19.14 12.13 -10.41
N SER A 202 -18.07 12.87 -10.60
CA SER A 202 -17.94 14.28 -10.22
C SER A 202 -18.50 15.24 -11.28
N LYS A 203 -18.99 14.69 -12.40
CA LYS A 203 -19.52 15.45 -13.55
C LYS A 203 -18.54 16.52 -14.04
N ARG A 204 -17.25 16.13 -14.13
CA ARG A 204 -16.24 17.07 -14.66
C ARG A 204 -16.58 17.42 -16.10
N GLU A 205 -16.43 18.71 -16.45
CA GLU A 205 -16.69 19.18 -17.80
C GLU A 205 -15.82 18.46 -18.83
N THR A 206 -14.55 18.23 -18.50
CA THR A 206 -13.60 17.48 -19.33
C THR A 206 -14.04 16.02 -19.60
N TYR A 207 -14.93 15.47 -18.78
CA TYR A 207 -15.53 14.15 -19.01
C TYR A 207 -16.85 14.24 -19.77
N THR A 208 -17.67 15.29 -19.55
CA THR A 208 -19.07 15.36 -20.02
C THR A 208 -19.28 16.18 -21.30
N SER A 209 -18.30 17.03 -21.69
CA SER A 209 -18.47 18.03 -22.76
C SER A 209 -18.38 17.49 -24.17
N THR A 210 -17.94 16.22 -24.35
CA THR A 210 -17.79 15.61 -25.67
C THR A 210 -18.93 14.65 -25.99
N GLN A 211 -19.20 14.44 -27.30
CA GLN A 211 -20.23 13.50 -27.79
C GLN A 211 -19.98 12.08 -27.22
N ILE A 212 -18.71 11.67 -27.11
CA ILE A 212 -18.32 10.43 -26.44
C ILE A 212 -17.81 10.80 -25.06
N PRO A 213 -18.53 10.47 -23.96
CA PRO A 213 -18.11 10.81 -22.60
C PRO A 213 -16.71 10.25 -22.28
N GLY A 214 -15.88 11.08 -21.67
CA GLY A 214 -14.50 10.72 -21.31
C GLY A 214 -13.45 10.99 -22.39
N ALA A 215 -13.82 11.24 -23.65
CA ALA A 215 -12.87 11.44 -24.75
C ALA A 215 -11.92 12.64 -24.57
N ALA A 216 -12.35 13.66 -23.83
CA ALA A 216 -11.54 14.85 -23.57
C ALA A 216 -10.91 14.85 -22.15
N PHE A 217 -11.08 13.78 -21.37
CA PHE A 217 -10.57 13.75 -19.99
C PHE A 217 -9.05 13.59 -19.92
N LEU A 218 -8.51 12.57 -20.58
CA LEU A 218 -7.06 12.36 -20.62
C LEU A 218 -6.40 13.43 -21.49
N GLY A 219 -5.37 14.07 -20.97
CA GLY A 219 -4.70 15.21 -21.60
C GLY A 219 -5.31 16.58 -21.23
N SER A 220 -6.43 16.59 -20.49
CA SER A 220 -7.08 17.82 -20.02
C SER A 220 -6.38 18.44 -18.80
N PRO A 221 -6.76 19.67 -18.36
CA PRO A 221 -6.29 20.22 -17.09
C PRO A 221 -6.63 19.36 -15.86
N ASP A 222 -7.70 18.57 -15.89
CA ASP A 222 -8.08 17.66 -14.82
C ASP A 222 -7.18 16.41 -14.78
N PHE A 223 -6.61 16.01 -15.93
CA PHE A 223 -5.71 14.84 -16.05
C PHE A 223 -4.65 15.06 -17.13
N PRO A 224 -3.65 15.95 -16.88
CA PRO A 224 -2.72 16.42 -17.91
C PRO A 224 -1.75 15.34 -18.39
N GLN A 225 -1.15 15.56 -19.59
CA GLN A 225 -0.20 14.60 -20.17
C GLN A 225 0.95 14.27 -19.26
N ALA A 226 1.53 15.26 -18.56
CA ALA A 226 2.63 15.01 -17.61
C ALA A 226 2.24 14.08 -16.45
N LEU A 227 0.96 14.07 -16.04
CA LEU A 227 0.46 13.11 -15.07
C LEU A 227 0.38 11.70 -15.69
N GLN A 228 -0.09 11.59 -16.93
CA GLN A 228 -0.12 10.30 -17.65
C GLN A 228 1.30 9.73 -17.80
N ASP A 229 2.28 10.58 -18.12
CA ASP A 229 3.69 10.18 -18.23
C ASP A 229 4.24 9.66 -16.89
N ALA A 230 3.89 10.31 -15.76
CA ALA A 230 4.26 9.83 -14.44
C ALA A 230 3.57 8.51 -14.08
N ILE A 231 2.28 8.37 -14.41
CA ILE A 231 1.52 7.12 -14.21
C ILE A 231 2.14 5.97 -15.01
N ALA A 232 2.52 6.20 -16.25
CA ALA A 232 3.19 5.18 -17.08
C ALA A 232 4.53 4.68 -16.51
N GLN A 233 5.14 5.45 -15.60
CA GLN A 233 6.41 5.09 -14.97
C GLN A 233 6.23 4.42 -13.59
N TYR A 234 5.18 4.75 -12.85
CA TYR A 234 5.09 4.42 -11.42
C TYR A 234 3.82 3.70 -11.01
N ASP A 235 2.69 3.90 -11.71
CA ASP A 235 1.44 3.22 -11.38
C ASP A 235 1.45 1.75 -11.85
N PRO A 236 0.94 0.79 -11.08
CA PRO A 236 0.96 -0.61 -11.49
C PRO A 236 0.39 -0.87 -12.89
N ALA A 237 -0.83 -0.40 -13.16
CA ALA A 237 -1.44 -0.59 -14.48
C ALA A 237 -0.76 0.26 -15.55
N GLY A 238 -0.36 1.49 -15.23
CA GLY A 238 0.36 2.35 -16.16
C GLY A 238 1.69 1.76 -16.62
N LEU A 239 2.46 1.19 -15.70
CA LEU A 239 3.77 0.59 -15.96
C LEU A 239 3.65 -0.80 -16.60
N LEU A 240 2.82 -1.68 -16.02
CA LEU A 240 2.75 -3.09 -16.42
C LEU A 240 1.82 -3.35 -17.60
N LEU A 241 0.83 -2.48 -17.82
CA LEU A 241 -0.20 -2.59 -18.88
C LEU A 241 -0.32 -1.28 -19.70
N PRO A 242 0.77 -0.74 -20.25
CA PRO A 242 0.73 0.53 -20.96
C PRO A 242 -0.24 0.48 -22.14
N GLY A 243 -1.10 1.50 -22.24
CA GLY A 243 -2.10 1.62 -23.32
C GLY A 243 -3.24 0.61 -23.26
N TYR A 244 -3.37 -0.15 -22.18
CA TYR A 244 -4.45 -1.13 -22.03
C TYR A 244 -5.81 -0.47 -21.83
N PHE A 245 -5.91 0.47 -20.90
CA PHE A 245 -7.17 1.14 -20.59
C PHE A 245 -7.63 2.11 -21.70
N ASN A 246 -8.88 1.98 -22.11
CA ASN A 246 -9.54 2.90 -23.05
C ASN A 246 -10.72 3.61 -22.36
N PRO A 247 -10.65 4.93 -22.09
CA PRO A 247 -11.71 5.65 -21.39
C PRO A 247 -13.03 5.75 -22.17
N THR A 248 -13.01 5.50 -23.49
CA THR A 248 -14.14 5.72 -24.38
C THR A 248 -14.72 4.46 -24.99
N GLY A 249 -14.16 3.30 -24.66
CA GLY A 249 -14.60 2.05 -25.31
C GLY A 249 -14.07 0.80 -24.61
N THR A 250 -13.90 -0.24 -25.40
CA THR A 250 -13.34 -1.51 -24.92
C THR A 250 -11.83 -1.37 -24.73
N ASP A 251 -11.34 -1.92 -23.63
CA ASP A 251 -9.90 -1.99 -23.35
C ASP A 251 -9.16 -2.73 -24.48
N ALA A 252 -7.90 -2.39 -24.69
CA ALA A 252 -7.04 -3.07 -25.64
C ALA A 252 -6.75 -4.52 -25.18
N SER A 253 -6.27 -5.35 -26.10
CA SER A 253 -5.74 -6.66 -25.71
C SER A 253 -4.42 -6.46 -24.97
N PRO A 254 -4.22 -7.08 -23.79
CA PRO A 254 -2.97 -6.95 -23.06
C PRO A 254 -1.84 -7.71 -23.78
N ASP A 255 -0.67 -7.10 -23.85
CA ASP A 255 0.57 -7.81 -24.20
C ASP A 255 1.02 -8.65 -22.97
N LEU A 256 0.55 -9.89 -22.92
CA LEU A 256 0.75 -10.76 -21.76
C LEU A 256 2.22 -11.16 -21.56
N GLU A 257 2.98 -11.32 -22.63
CA GLU A 257 4.41 -11.67 -22.50
C GLU A 257 5.24 -10.50 -21.94
N ARG A 258 4.97 -9.29 -22.43
CA ARG A 258 5.57 -8.08 -21.83
C ARG A 258 5.13 -7.91 -20.37
N PHE A 259 3.87 -8.14 -20.05
CA PHE A 259 3.36 -8.09 -18.68
C PHE A 259 4.11 -9.06 -17.78
N LYS A 260 4.24 -10.34 -18.17
CA LYS A 260 4.99 -11.35 -17.42
C LYS A 260 6.45 -10.96 -17.20
N MET A 261 7.09 -10.40 -18.23
CA MET A 261 8.48 -9.91 -18.13
C MET A 261 8.61 -8.83 -17.06
N LEU A 262 7.73 -7.82 -17.07
CA LEU A 262 7.74 -6.72 -16.10
C LEU A 262 7.33 -7.18 -14.69
N VAL A 263 6.37 -8.11 -14.57
CA VAL A 263 6.02 -8.74 -13.29
C VAL A 263 7.24 -9.49 -12.71
N ARG A 264 7.97 -10.23 -13.54
CA ARG A 264 9.22 -10.90 -13.10
C ARG A 264 10.26 -9.90 -12.64
N GLU A 265 10.43 -8.79 -13.34
CA GLU A 265 11.41 -7.76 -12.98
C GLU A 265 11.07 -7.09 -11.65
N ARG A 266 9.79 -6.81 -11.39
CA ARG A 266 9.35 -5.95 -10.29
C ARG A 266 8.79 -6.69 -9.07
N LEU A 267 8.17 -7.85 -9.29
CA LEU A 267 7.38 -8.53 -8.26
C LEU A 267 7.84 -9.96 -7.95
N HIS A 268 8.85 -10.49 -8.66
CA HIS A 268 9.37 -11.84 -8.40
C HIS A 268 9.71 -12.06 -6.93
N GLY A 269 9.24 -13.16 -6.36
CA GLY A 269 9.46 -13.54 -4.95
C GLY A 269 8.62 -12.76 -3.94
N LYS A 270 7.84 -11.75 -4.37
CA LYS A 270 7.01 -10.96 -3.46
C LYS A 270 5.67 -11.62 -3.18
N LYS A 271 5.11 -11.33 -1.99
CA LYS A 271 3.77 -11.76 -1.59
C LYS A 271 2.85 -10.54 -1.45
N ILE A 272 1.66 -10.64 -2.00
CA ILE A 272 0.70 -9.53 -2.07
C ILE A 272 -0.67 -10.01 -1.62
N LEU A 273 -1.23 -9.36 -0.60
CA LEU A 273 -2.61 -9.52 -0.18
C LEU A 273 -3.39 -8.26 -0.56
N ASN A 274 -4.39 -8.40 -1.42
CA ASN A 274 -5.33 -7.34 -1.74
C ASN A 274 -6.65 -7.56 -0.99
N LEU A 275 -7.11 -6.52 -0.27
CA LEU A 275 -8.36 -6.54 0.49
C LEU A 275 -9.25 -5.41 -0.01
N SER A 276 -10.41 -5.75 -0.56
CA SER A 276 -11.34 -4.78 -1.15
C SER A 276 -12.73 -4.93 -0.59
N GLY A 277 -13.47 -3.82 -0.47
CA GLY A 277 -14.89 -3.83 -0.16
C GLY A 277 -15.72 -3.92 -1.44
N LYS A 278 -16.70 -4.82 -1.50
CA LYS A 278 -17.55 -4.98 -2.68
C LYS A 278 -18.45 -3.76 -2.94
N ASP A 279 -18.89 -3.09 -1.86
CA ASP A 279 -19.75 -1.92 -1.94
C ASP A 279 -18.97 -0.60 -1.90
N ASP A 280 -17.63 -0.64 -2.05
CA ASP A 280 -16.80 0.55 -2.06
C ASP A 280 -17.08 1.40 -3.30
N LYS A 281 -17.60 2.61 -3.08
CA LYS A 281 -17.91 3.59 -4.13
C LYS A 281 -16.81 4.63 -4.32
N LEU A 282 -15.83 4.67 -3.42
CA LEU A 282 -14.72 5.62 -3.51
C LEU A 282 -13.51 5.02 -4.22
N VAL A 283 -13.21 3.75 -3.93
CA VAL A 283 -12.20 2.94 -4.60
C VAL A 283 -12.86 1.62 -5.02
N PRO A 284 -13.75 1.66 -6.03
CA PRO A 284 -14.52 0.48 -6.41
C PRO A 284 -13.60 -0.62 -6.94
N TYR A 285 -13.87 -1.87 -6.51
CA TYR A 285 -13.13 -3.05 -6.97
C TYR A 285 -13.04 -3.13 -8.50
N ALA A 286 -14.14 -2.77 -9.19
CA ALA A 286 -14.20 -2.75 -10.65
C ALA A 286 -13.12 -1.86 -11.33
N ALA A 287 -12.56 -0.88 -10.62
CA ALA A 287 -11.46 -0.09 -11.17
C ALA A 287 -10.14 -0.87 -11.21
N GLY A 288 -9.90 -1.79 -10.28
CA GLY A 288 -8.70 -2.63 -10.22
C GLY A 288 -8.89 -4.01 -10.85
N GLU A 289 -10.12 -4.50 -10.97
CA GLU A 289 -10.46 -5.86 -11.41
C GLU A 289 -9.81 -6.30 -12.73
N PRO A 290 -9.75 -5.45 -13.80
CA PRO A 290 -9.07 -5.85 -15.02
C PRO A 290 -7.59 -6.14 -14.81
N PHE A 291 -6.89 -5.34 -13.99
CA PHE A 291 -5.50 -5.59 -13.63
C PHE A 291 -5.35 -6.89 -12.83
N TYR A 292 -6.19 -7.12 -11.82
CA TYR A 292 -6.16 -8.33 -11.01
C TYR A 292 -6.40 -9.59 -11.85
N THR A 293 -7.32 -9.52 -12.80
CA THR A 293 -7.64 -10.62 -13.72
C THR A 293 -6.44 -10.97 -14.60
N ILE A 294 -5.75 -9.96 -15.15
CA ILE A 294 -4.56 -10.18 -15.99
C ILE A 294 -3.40 -10.70 -15.14
N LEU A 295 -3.20 -10.14 -13.95
CA LEU A 295 -2.16 -10.63 -13.02
C LEU A 295 -2.40 -12.10 -12.66
N LYS A 296 -3.61 -12.46 -12.25
CA LYS A 296 -3.97 -13.84 -11.93
C LYS A 296 -3.73 -14.77 -13.11
N LYS A 297 -4.17 -14.38 -14.31
CA LYS A 297 -3.94 -15.16 -15.54
C LYS A 297 -2.43 -15.37 -15.78
N ALA A 298 -1.61 -14.33 -15.67
CA ALA A 298 -0.17 -14.44 -15.85
C ALA A 298 0.48 -15.40 -14.85
N LEU A 299 0.06 -15.34 -13.57
CA LEU A 299 0.56 -16.22 -12.50
C LEU A 299 0.09 -17.68 -12.66
N ASP A 300 -1.09 -17.87 -13.24
CA ASP A 300 -1.60 -19.23 -13.54
C ASP A 300 -0.86 -19.87 -14.71
N GLU A 301 -0.51 -19.10 -15.74
CA GLU A 301 0.21 -19.56 -16.92
C GLU A 301 1.72 -19.72 -16.68
N ASP A 302 2.32 -18.92 -15.79
CA ASP A 302 3.78 -18.92 -15.53
C ASP A 302 4.09 -18.96 -14.04
N LYS A 303 4.25 -20.16 -13.50
CA LYS A 303 4.59 -20.36 -12.07
C LYS A 303 6.02 -19.89 -11.71
N THR A 304 6.89 -19.66 -12.70
CA THR A 304 8.25 -19.16 -12.46
C THR A 304 8.30 -17.67 -12.10
N LEU A 305 7.17 -16.98 -12.19
CA LEU A 305 7.04 -15.61 -11.67
C LEU A 305 7.16 -15.55 -10.15
N GLU A 306 6.80 -16.66 -9.45
CA GLU A 306 6.94 -16.80 -7.99
C GLU A 306 6.32 -15.65 -7.17
N VAL A 307 5.24 -15.05 -7.68
CA VAL A 307 4.50 -14.00 -6.95
C VAL A 307 3.38 -14.66 -6.16
N GLY A 308 3.38 -14.48 -4.84
CA GLY A 308 2.26 -14.85 -3.99
C GLY A 308 1.15 -13.82 -4.13
N TRP A 309 0.00 -14.20 -4.68
CA TRP A 309 -1.14 -13.32 -4.88
C TRP A 309 -2.38 -13.87 -4.17
N GLU A 310 -2.93 -13.08 -3.29
CA GLU A 310 -4.22 -13.34 -2.64
C GLU A 310 -5.11 -12.10 -2.77
N ASP A 311 -6.32 -12.29 -3.28
CA ASP A 311 -7.30 -11.22 -3.52
C ASP A 311 -8.61 -11.57 -2.82
N VAL A 312 -9.03 -10.75 -1.85
CA VAL A 312 -10.20 -10.98 -1.02
C VAL A 312 -11.18 -9.82 -1.13
N LEU A 313 -12.38 -10.13 -1.58
CA LEU A 313 -13.47 -9.17 -1.73
C LEU A 313 -14.49 -9.40 -0.60
N PHE A 314 -14.71 -8.37 0.23
CA PHE A 314 -15.59 -8.42 1.38
C PHE A 314 -16.99 -7.92 1.03
N GLU A 315 -17.99 -8.79 1.14
CA GLU A 315 -19.39 -8.49 0.90
C GLU A 315 -19.93 -7.48 1.93
N GLY A 316 -20.76 -6.54 1.49
CA GLY A 316 -21.36 -5.53 2.37
C GLY A 316 -20.42 -4.47 2.92
N VAL A 317 -19.13 -4.49 2.53
CA VAL A 317 -18.13 -3.52 2.97
C VAL A 317 -18.00 -2.42 1.93
N GLY A 318 -18.20 -1.18 2.37
CA GLY A 318 -17.94 0.04 1.59
C GLY A 318 -16.48 0.48 1.67
N HIS A 319 -16.25 1.83 1.62
CA HIS A 319 -14.89 2.38 1.79
C HIS A 319 -14.49 2.36 3.28
N ALA A 320 -14.25 1.18 3.82
CA ALA A 320 -13.89 0.92 5.20
C ALA A 320 -12.89 -0.24 5.29
N PHE A 321 -12.11 -0.25 6.36
CA PHE A 321 -11.21 -1.34 6.70
C PHE A 321 -11.63 -1.93 8.04
N PRO A 322 -12.72 -2.73 8.07
CA PRO A 322 -13.30 -3.26 9.29
C PRO A 322 -12.39 -4.28 9.96
N LYS A 323 -12.79 -4.72 11.16
CA LYS A 323 -12.03 -5.66 11.97
C LYS A 323 -11.68 -6.96 11.20
N GLU A 324 -12.60 -7.47 10.41
CA GLU A 324 -12.40 -8.70 9.62
C GLU A 324 -11.26 -8.54 8.59
N MET A 325 -11.11 -7.35 7.98
CA MET A 325 -9.96 -7.05 7.11
C MET A 325 -8.67 -6.93 7.91
N ALA A 326 -8.72 -6.29 9.09
CA ALA A 326 -7.57 -6.14 9.97
C ALA A 326 -7.10 -7.51 10.52
N ASP A 327 -8.03 -8.37 10.89
CA ASP A 327 -7.74 -9.74 11.34
C ASP A 327 -7.10 -10.56 10.21
N LYS A 328 -7.68 -10.51 8.99
CA LYS A 328 -7.12 -11.18 7.81
C LYS A 328 -5.72 -10.69 7.47
N ALA A 329 -5.50 -9.37 7.49
CA ALA A 329 -4.19 -8.78 7.26
C ALA A 329 -3.16 -9.21 8.30
N THR A 330 -3.58 -9.23 9.58
CA THR A 330 -2.73 -9.64 10.71
C THR A 330 -2.29 -11.09 10.59
N ASP A 331 -3.24 -12.00 10.36
CA ASP A 331 -2.93 -13.42 10.21
C ASP A 331 -2.02 -13.67 9.01
N TRP A 332 -2.33 -13.04 7.88
CA TRP A 332 -1.52 -13.16 6.66
C TRP A 332 -0.08 -12.65 6.85
N ILE A 333 0.13 -11.51 7.52
CA ILE A 333 1.47 -10.98 7.83
C ILE A 333 2.23 -11.99 8.71
N CYS A 334 1.57 -12.53 9.74
CA CYS A 334 2.19 -13.53 10.60
C CYS A 334 2.56 -14.81 9.84
N ASP A 335 1.72 -15.27 8.90
CA ASP A 335 2.00 -16.45 8.05
C ASP A 335 3.17 -16.19 7.09
N VAL A 336 3.26 -14.98 6.53
CA VAL A 336 4.41 -14.56 5.72
C VAL A 336 5.71 -14.63 6.52
N LEU A 337 5.72 -14.13 7.75
CA LEU A 337 6.90 -14.14 8.61
C LEU A 337 7.33 -15.56 9.01
N VAL A 338 6.38 -16.47 9.25
CA VAL A 338 6.66 -17.89 9.49
C VAL A 338 7.32 -18.54 8.26
N ALA A 339 6.73 -18.32 7.09
CA ALA A 339 7.24 -18.88 5.84
C ALA A 339 8.64 -18.37 5.46
N GLU A 340 8.98 -17.12 5.82
CA GLU A 340 10.32 -16.57 5.60
C GLU A 340 11.39 -17.19 6.52
N ASP A 341 11.04 -17.60 7.75
CA ASP A 341 11.96 -18.30 8.64
C ASP A 341 12.28 -19.72 8.14
N GLU A 342 11.34 -20.35 7.45
CA GLU A 342 11.51 -21.69 6.88
C GLU A 342 12.25 -21.68 5.52
N ALA A 343 12.19 -20.59 4.77
CA ALA A 343 12.92 -20.42 3.53
C ALA A 343 14.43 -20.23 3.81
N LYS A 344 15.28 -20.85 2.96
CA LYS A 344 16.74 -20.63 3.05
C LYS A 344 17.06 -19.13 2.92
N PRO A 345 18.05 -18.61 3.67
CA PRO A 345 18.37 -17.19 3.60
C PRO A 345 18.73 -16.81 2.17
N PHE A 346 17.99 -15.86 1.62
CA PHE A 346 18.32 -15.20 0.36
C PHE A 346 19.59 -14.38 0.61
N VAL A 347 20.70 -14.81 0.07
CA VAL A 347 21.95 -14.05 0.09
C VAL A 347 21.79 -12.93 -0.95
N ALA A 348 21.30 -11.79 -0.53
CA ALA A 348 21.31 -10.59 -1.34
C ALA A 348 22.78 -10.21 -1.58
N SER A 349 23.27 -10.43 -2.79
CA SER A 349 24.54 -9.88 -3.25
C SER A 349 24.43 -8.36 -3.23
N LYS A 350 25.10 -7.71 -2.28
CA LYS A 350 25.35 -6.27 -2.34
C LYS A 350 26.24 -6.03 -3.56
N MET A 351 25.66 -5.50 -4.63
CA MET A 351 26.42 -4.78 -5.67
C MET A 351 26.48 -3.31 -5.30
#